data_e3318b62915df4d4d5e4420848bf9973
#
_entry.id   e3318b62915df4d4d5e4420848bf9973
#
_cell.length_a   1.000
_cell.length_b   1.000
_cell.length_c   1.000
_cell.angle_alpha   90.00
_cell.angle_beta   90.00
_cell.angle_gamma   90.00
#
_symmetry.space_group_name_H-M   'P 1'
#
loop_
_entity.id
_entity.type
_entity.pdbx_description
1 polymer ?
#
loop_
_entity_poly.entity_id
_entity_poly.type
_entity_poly.pdbx_seq_one_letter_code
_entity_poly.pdbx_strand_id
1 'polypeptide(L)'
;MDKIKAVNLGGWLVLERWMNEELFARNHVKGNDETCFVTQVEDFQSQLEEHWDTYITNDDLDWIKAQGINVVRIPFPWWIYGENEYARSIEKLDQILLYLQEIDLDFMLDLHTAPGCQNGFDNGGIQNVLEWP
;
A
#
# COMPACT_ATOMS: atom_id res chain seq x y z
N MET A 1 -21.61 -21.66 -2.57
CA MET A 1 -20.54 -20.65 -2.34
C MET A 1 -20.61 -19.63 -3.46
N ASP A 2 -20.76 -18.38 -3.12
CA ASP A 2 -20.82 -17.31 -4.11
C ASP A 2 -19.47 -17.14 -4.81
N LYS A 3 -19.53 -16.76 -6.08
CA LYS A 3 -18.33 -16.51 -6.87
C LYS A 3 -17.55 -15.33 -6.28
N ILE A 4 -16.27 -15.52 -5.98
CA ILE A 4 -15.39 -14.45 -5.57
C ILE A 4 -15.13 -13.52 -6.76
N LYS A 5 -15.44 -12.24 -6.58
CA LYS A 5 -15.12 -11.15 -7.50
C LYS A 5 -14.27 -10.16 -6.71
N ALA A 6 -12.99 -10.10 -7.02
CA ALA A 6 -12.04 -9.33 -6.22
C ALA A 6 -11.30 -8.29 -7.06
N VAL A 7 -10.85 -7.24 -6.39
CA VAL A 7 -9.96 -6.22 -6.93
C VAL A 7 -8.79 -5.97 -5.98
N ASN A 8 -7.61 -5.71 -6.55
CA ASN A 8 -6.42 -5.39 -5.79
C ASN A 8 -6.31 -3.88 -5.55
N LEU A 9 -6.06 -3.48 -4.32
CA LEU A 9 -5.85 -2.09 -3.92
C LEU A 9 -4.34 -1.80 -3.80
N GLY A 10 -3.60 -2.02 -4.90
CA GLY A 10 -2.16 -1.82 -4.97
C GLY A 10 -1.75 -0.35 -4.97
N GLY A 11 -0.50 -0.05 -4.60
CA GLY A 11 0.04 1.31 -4.56
C GLY A 11 -0.51 2.17 -3.43
N TRP A 12 -1.25 1.61 -2.49
CA TRP A 12 -1.86 2.32 -1.37
C TRP A 12 -0.93 2.35 -0.15
N LEU A 13 -0.78 1.20 0.54
CA LEU A 13 0.07 1.08 1.73
C LEU A 13 1.51 0.66 1.41
N VAL A 14 1.78 0.24 0.18
CA VAL A 14 3.11 -0.02 -0.37
C VAL A 14 3.23 0.75 -1.68
N LEU A 15 4.21 1.64 -1.77
CA LEU A 15 4.43 2.42 -2.98
C LEU A 15 5.14 1.58 -4.05
N GLU A 16 4.63 1.69 -5.27
CA GLU A 16 5.29 1.20 -6.49
C GLU A 16 5.19 2.33 -7.53
N ARG A 17 6.33 2.84 -7.99
CA ARG A 17 6.36 4.05 -8.81
C ARG A 17 5.40 4.00 -10.01
N TRP A 18 5.30 2.87 -10.68
CA TRP A 18 4.44 2.75 -11.87
C TRP A 18 2.95 3.00 -11.57
N MET A 19 2.51 2.81 -10.32
CA MET A 19 1.17 3.16 -9.83
C MET A 19 1.12 4.55 -9.19
N ASN A 20 2.26 5.09 -8.72
CA ASN A 20 2.36 6.30 -7.92
C ASN A 20 3.27 7.35 -8.57
N GLU A 21 3.34 7.39 -9.91
CA GLU A 21 4.29 8.21 -10.67
C GLU A 21 4.26 9.69 -10.26
N GLU A 22 3.07 10.27 -10.08
CA GLU A 22 2.94 11.68 -9.70
C GLU A 22 3.61 11.98 -8.35
N LEU A 23 3.44 11.09 -7.35
CA LEU A 23 4.04 11.26 -6.02
C LEU A 23 5.57 11.23 -6.10
N PHE A 24 6.14 10.31 -6.88
CA PHE A 24 7.59 10.21 -7.09
C PHE A 24 8.13 11.40 -7.89
N ALA A 25 7.46 11.78 -8.97
CA ALA A 25 7.90 12.86 -9.87
C ALA A 25 7.91 14.22 -9.18
N ARG A 26 6.85 14.58 -8.44
CA ARG A 26 6.77 15.88 -7.74
C ARG A 26 7.82 16.04 -6.64
N ASN A 27 8.31 14.93 -6.09
CA ASN A 27 9.40 14.91 -5.09
C ASN A 27 10.78 14.67 -5.70
N HIS A 28 10.89 14.57 -7.01
CA HIS A 28 12.15 14.29 -7.74
C HIS A 28 12.87 13.02 -7.25
N VAL A 29 12.11 12.00 -6.81
CA VAL A 29 12.66 10.75 -6.31
C VAL A 29 13.31 9.96 -7.44
N LYS A 30 14.54 9.50 -7.20
CA LYS A 30 15.25 8.57 -8.09
C LYS A 30 15.05 7.15 -7.60
N GLY A 31 14.54 6.28 -8.47
CA GLY A 31 14.22 4.90 -8.13
C GLY A 31 12.71 4.65 -8.18
N ASN A 32 12.31 3.42 -7.88
CA ASN A 32 10.95 2.93 -8.18
C ASN A 32 10.20 2.37 -6.97
N ASP A 33 10.81 2.33 -5.81
CA ASP A 33 10.30 1.66 -4.61
C ASP A 33 10.12 2.62 -3.43
N GLU A 34 9.47 2.13 -2.37
CA GLU A 34 9.20 2.94 -1.18
C GLU A 34 10.46 3.28 -0.40
N THR A 35 11.49 2.43 -0.41
CA THR A 35 12.78 2.74 0.21
C THR A 35 13.40 3.99 -0.44
N CYS A 36 13.36 4.08 -1.77
CA CYS A 36 13.83 5.27 -2.49
C CYS A 36 13.03 6.52 -2.08
N PHE A 37 11.73 6.39 -1.87
CA PHE A 37 10.88 7.51 -1.45
C PHE A 37 11.25 7.99 -0.04
N VAL A 38 11.22 7.12 0.96
CA VAL A 38 11.44 7.50 2.36
C VAL A 38 12.86 7.98 2.64
N THR A 39 13.84 7.52 1.87
CA THR A 39 15.25 7.96 2.04
C THR A 39 15.56 9.30 1.37
N GLN A 40 14.77 9.72 0.39
CA GLN A 40 15.02 10.95 -0.39
C GLN A 40 14.06 12.09 -0.07
N VAL A 41 12.90 11.82 0.53
CA VAL A 41 11.87 12.81 0.84
C VAL A 41 11.89 13.11 2.33
N GLU A 42 12.24 14.34 2.71
CA GLU A 42 12.40 14.74 4.11
C GLU A 42 11.09 14.61 4.91
N ASP A 43 9.99 15.08 4.33
CA ASP A 43 8.64 15.02 4.93
C ASP A 43 7.83 13.79 4.49
N PHE A 44 8.49 12.67 4.26
CA PHE A 44 7.85 11.45 3.73
C PHE A 44 6.66 10.98 4.58
N GLN A 45 6.74 11.06 5.91
CA GLN A 45 5.65 10.64 6.80
C GLN A 45 4.36 11.40 6.48
N SER A 46 4.43 12.73 6.43
CA SER A 46 3.31 13.60 6.12
C SER A 46 2.73 13.35 4.73
N GLN A 47 3.60 13.19 3.73
CA GLN A 47 3.17 12.92 2.36
C GLN A 47 2.53 11.53 2.19
N LEU A 48 3.04 10.52 2.90
CA LEU A 48 2.44 9.19 2.90
C LEU A 48 1.08 9.18 3.58
N GLU A 49 0.91 9.89 4.71
CA GLU A 49 -0.39 10.03 5.38
C GLU A 49 -1.43 10.68 4.44
N GLU A 50 -1.05 11.74 3.74
CA GLU A 50 -1.91 12.36 2.72
C GLU A 50 -2.24 11.39 1.58
N HIS A 51 -1.24 10.65 1.09
CA HIS A 51 -1.44 9.62 0.07
C HIS A 51 -2.43 8.55 0.52
N TRP A 52 -2.27 8.00 1.73
CA TRP A 52 -3.19 6.99 2.25
C TRP A 52 -4.63 7.49 2.39
N ASP A 53 -4.80 8.78 2.70
CA ASP A 53 -6.12 9.38 2.90
C ASP A 53 -6.82 9.76 1.59
N THR A 54 -6.06 9.99 0.51
CA THR A 54 -6.59 10.53 -0.74
C THR A 54 -6.52 9.59 -1.93
N TYR A 55 -5.63 8.60 -1.92
CA TYR A 55 -5.42 7.69 -3.04
C TYR A 55 -6.60 6.72 -3.25
N ILE A 56 -7.07 6.11 -2.17
CA ILE A 56 -8.32 5.33 -2.14
C ILE A 56 -9.13 5.83 -0.96
N THR A 57 -10.33 6.32 -1.24
CA THR A 57 -11.23 6.90 -0.25
C THR A 57 -12.36 5.94 0.12
N ASN A 58 -13.10 6.26 1.19
CA ASN A 58 -14.31 5.51 1.54
C ASN A 58 -15.35 5.53 0.40
N ASP A 59 -15.47 6.64 -0.34
CA ASP A 59 -16.35 6.73 -1.50
C ASP A 59 -15.91 5.76 -2.62
N ASP A 60 -14.61 5.57 -2.82
CA ASP A 60 -14.08 4.58 -3.77
C ASP A 60 -14.45 3.16 -3.35
N LEU A 61 -14.36 2.83 -2.06
CA LEU A 61 -14.72 1.52 -1.52
C LEU A 61 -16.23 1.25 -1.66
N ASP A 62 -17.06 2.26 -1.41
CA ASP A 62 -18.50 2.19 -1.65
C ASP A 62 -18.81 1.92 -3.12
N TRP A 63 -18.12 2.61 -4.02
CA TRP A 63 -18.27 2.42 -5.45
C TRP A 63 -17.86 1.01 -5.89
N ILE A 64 -16.72 0.51 -5.38
CA ILE A 64 -16.24 -0.86 -5.64
C ILE A 64 -17.32 -1.88 -5.26
N LYS A 65 -17.88 -1.75 -4.06
CA LYS A 65 -18.96 -2.63 -3.59
C LYS A 65 -20.19 -2.54 -4.50
N ALA A 66 -20.58 -1.34 -4.91
CA ALA A 66 -21.72 -1.11 -5.79
C ALA A 66 -21.56 -1.78 -7.17
N GLN A 67 -20.31 -2.04 -7.62
CA GLN A 67 -20.03 -2.76 -8.87
C GLN A 67 -20.17 -4.29 -8.74
N GLY A 68 -20.55 -4.80 -7.57
CA GLY A 68 -20.69 -6.23 -7.32
C GLY A 68 -19.38 -6.95 -6.97
N ILE A 69 -18.34 -6.20 -6.65
CA ILE A 69 -17.11 -6.72 -6.06
C ILE A 69 -17.41 -7.13 -4.61
N ASN A 70 -16.99 -8.32 -4.21
CA ASN A 70 -17.26 -8.86 -2.87
C ASN A 70 -15.99 -9.08 -2.03
N VAL A 71 -14.80 -8.94 -2.61
CA VAL A 71 -13.52 -9.03 -1.90
C VAL A 71 -12.56 -7.96 -2.42
N VAL A 72 -11.85 -7.28 -1.52
CA VAL A 72 -10.70 -6.45 -1.86
C VAL A 72 -9.43 -7.05 -1.31
N ARG A 73 -8.35 -7.05 -2.09
CA ARG A 73 -7.01 -7.43 -1.63
C ARG A 73 -6.25 -6.17 -1.22
N ILE A 74 -5.69 -6.19 -0.03
CA ILE A 74 -4.96 -5.04 0.54
C ILE A 74 -3.51 -5.44 0.75
N PRO A 75 -2.60 -5.05 -0.15
CA PRO A 75 -1.17 -5.16 0.07
C PRO A 75 -0.72 -4.26 1.22
N PHE A 76 0.02 -4.81 2.18
CA PHE A 76 0.60 -4.06 3.28
C PHE A 76 2.07 -4.47 3.49
N PRO A 77 2.92 -3.57 4.02
CA PRO A 77 4.36 -3.83 4.12
C PRO A 77 4.73 -4.54 5.41
N TRP A 78 5.91 -5.18 5.43
CA TRP A 78 6.48 -5.75 6.66
C TRP A 78 6.76 -4.67 7.72
N TRP A 79 7.03 -3.44 7.29
CA TRP A 79 7.30 -2.30 8.17
C TRP A 79 6.03 -1.57 8.65
N ILE A 80 4.90 -2.27 8.73
CA ILE A 80 3.59 -1.69 9.06
C ILE A 80 3.59 -0.92 10.40
N TYR A 81 4.46 -1.29 11.33
CA TYR A 81 4.62 -0.63 12.62
C TYR A 81 5.66 0.49 12.62
N GLY A 82 6.27 0.82 11.49
CA GLY A 82 7.26 1.88 11.37
C GLY A 82 8.68 1.43 11.71
N GLU A 83 9.05 0.23 11.31
CA GLU A 83 10.41 -0.28 11.51
C GLU A 83 11.42 0.47 10.65
N ASN A 84 12.62 0.69 11.20
CA ASN A 84 13.75 1.38 10.57
C ASN A 84 13.35 2.79 10.08
N GLU A 85 13.66 3.10 8.81
CA GLU A 85 13.34 4.38 8.17
C GLU A 85 11.91 4.53 7.66
N TYR A 86 11.10 3.47 7.73
CA TYR A 86 9.79 3.47 7.12
C TYR A 86 8.70 4.13 7.97
N ALA A 87 7.65 4.57 7.30
CA ALA A 87 6.49 5.16 7.95
C ALA A 87 5.60 4.10 8.61
N ARG A 88 5.08 4.43 9.78
CA ARG A 88 4.09 3.61 10.49
C ARG A 88 2.71 3.79 9.84
N SER A 89 2.06 2.70 9.45
CA SER A 89 0.75 2.71 8.77
C SER A 89 -0.29 1.77 9.37
N ILE A 90 -0.01 1.14 10.51
CA ILE A 90 -0.95 0.18 11.11
C ILE A 90 -2.29 0.83 11.48
N GLU A 91 -2.29 2.06 11.96
CA GLU A 91 -3.53 2.76 12.32
C GLU A 91 -4.39 3.03 11.08
N LYS A 92 -3.77 3.30 9.94
CA LYS A 92 -4.48 3.45 8.66
C LYS A 92 -5.08 2.13 8.21
N LEU A 93 -4.34 1.03 8.31
CA LEU A 93 -4.87 -0.30 8.00
C LEU A 93 -6.07 -0.62 8.89
N ASP A 94 -5.99 -0.38 10.19
CA ASP A 94 -7.10 -0.60 11.11
C ASP A 94 -8.35 0.20 10.72
N GLN A 95 -8.19 1.47 10.34
CA GLN A 95 -9.30 2.31 9.85
C GLN A 95 -9.94 1.73 8.59
N ILE A 96 -9.12 1.26 7.64
CA ILE A 96 -9.59 0.63 6.41
C ILE A 96 -10.43 -0.62 6.73
N LEU A 97 -9.92 -1.50 7.59
CA LEU A 97 -10.59 -2.75 7.96
C LEU A 97 -11.91 -2.49 8.67
N LEU A 98 -11.96 -1.52 9.59
CA LEU A 98 -13.19 -1.12 10.27
C LEU A 98 -14.24 -0.62 9.28
N TYR A 99 -13.85 0.21 8.30
CA TYR A 99 -14.77 0.69 7.29
C TYR A 99 -15.28 -0.43 6.37
N LEU A 100 -14.40 -1.35 5.96
CA LEU A 100 -14.81 -2.51 5.15
C LEU A 100 -15.83 -3.39 5.89
N GLN A 101 -15.66 -3.58 7.20
CA GLN A 101 -16.64 -4.27 8.03
C GLN A 101 -17.97 -3.52 8.08
N GLU A 102 -17.93 -2.19 8.23
CA GLU A 102 -19.13 -1.34 8.27
C GLU A 102 -19.96 -1.47 6.99
N ILE A 103 -19.32 -1.53 5.82
CA ILE A 103 -20.01 -1.65 4.54
C ILE A 103 -20.21 -3.11 4.09
N ASP A 104 -19.83 -4.09 4.91
CA ASP A 104 -19.93 -5.52 4.60
C ASP A 104 -19.22 -5.89 3.29
N LEU A 105 -17.96 -5.51 3.16
CA LEU A 105 -17.08 -5.85 2.05
C LEU A 105 -15.91 -6.68 2.57
N ASP A 106 -15.81 -7.93 2.11
CA ASP A 106 -14.74 -8.85 2.53
C ASP A 106 -13.37 -8.39 2.04
N PHE A 107 -12.33 -8.80 2.74
CA PHE A 107 -10.97 -8.44 2.39
C PHE A 107 -9.98 -9.60 2.53
N MET A 108 -8.91 -9.51 1.77
CA MET A 108 -7.73 -10.37 1.88
C MET A 108 -6.53 -9.49 2.21
N LEU A 109 -5.88 -9.75 3.33
CA LEU A 109 -4.62 -9.11 3.67
C LEU A 109 -3.46 -9.82 2.97
N ASP A 110 -2.62 -9.04 2.33
CA ASP A 110 -1.43 -9.50 1.62
C ASP A 110 -0.17 -8.87 2.23
N LEU A 111 0.63 -9.68 2.93
CA LEU A 111 1.98 -9.26 3.32
C LEU A 111 2.85 -9.19 2.07
N HIS A 112 2.93 -8.00 1.50
CA HIS A 112 3.45 -7.76 0.15
C HIS A 112 4.97 -7.68 0.07
N THR A 113 5.61 -7.32 1.17
CA THR A 113 7.07 -7.15 1.27
C THR A 113 7.64 -7.98 2.41
N ALA A 114 8.89 -8.41 2.27
CA ALA A 114 9.64 -9.07 3.33
C ALA A 114 10.93 -8.30 3.65
N PRO A 115 11.41 -8.34 4.90
CA PRO A 115 12.71 -7.74 5.22
C PRO A 115 13.81 -8.27 4.30
N GLY A 116 14.60 -7.37 3.70
CA GLY A 116 15.62 -7.75 2.72
C GLY A 116 15.09 -8.09 1.32
N CYS A 117 13.81 -7.85 1.05
CA CYS A 117 13.14 -8.07 -0.24
C CYS A 117 13.15 -9.52 -0.72
N GLN A 118 11.99 -10.07 -0.96
CA GLN A 118 11.81 -11.48 -1.33
C GLN A 118 12.09 -11.78 -2.81
N ASN A 119 12.13 -10.78 -3.68
CA ASN A 119 12.20 -10.99 -5.14
C ASN A 119 13.12 -10.01 -5.90
N GLY A 120 13.69 -9.01 -5.24
CA GLY A 120 14.56 -8.01 -5.87
C GLY A 120 13.85 -6.97 -6.74
N PHE A 121 12.51 -6.94 -6.73
CA PHE A 121 11.71 -5.96 -7.46
C PHE A 121 11.18 -4.84 -6.54
N ASP A 122 10.71 -3.77 -7.16
CA ASP A 122 10.15 -2.60 -6.48
C ASP A 122 8.97 -2.93 -5.56
N ASN A 123 8.13 -3.90 -5.94
CA ASN A 123 7.01 -4.36 -5.11
C ASN A 123 7.45 -5.03 -3.80
N GLY A 124 8.69 -5.43 -3.68
CA GLY A 124 9.28 -5.93 -2.42
C GLY A 124 9.75 -4.82 -1.47
N GLY A 125 9.54 -3.56 -1.86
CA GLY A 125 9.87 -2.38 -1.06
C GLY A 125 11.26 -1.81 -1.29
N ILE A 126 12.18 -2.59 -1.81
CA ILE A 126 13.53 -2.18 -2.20
C ILE A 126 14.00 -2.98 -3.42
N GLN A 127 14.32 -2.28 -4.50
CA GLN A 127 14.73 -2.88 -5.76
C GLN A 127 16.23 -3.25 -5.73
N ASN A 128 16.58 -4.33 -6.44
CA ASN A 128 17.95 -4.84 -6.58
C ASN A 128 18.59 -5.35 -5.26
N VAL A 129 17.78 -5.59 -4.25
CA VAL A 129 18.18 -6.27 -3.01
C VAL A 129 17.44 -7.61 -2.96
N LEU A 130 18.12 -8.68 -2.58
CA LEU A 130 17.53 -10.01 -2.45
C LEU A 130 18.22 -10.71 -1.28
N GLU A 131 17.79 -10.35 -0.07
CA GLU A 131 18.40 -10.81 1.19
C GLU A 131 17.42 -11.59 2.08
N TRP A 132 16.17 -11.76 1.62
CA TRP A 132 15.21 -12.62 2.32
C TRP A 132 15.63 -14.08 2.15
N PRO A 133 15.79 -14.87 3.25
CA PRO A 133 16.22 -16.28 3.19
C PRO A 133 15.18 -17.22 2.57
#